data_7f985da0a7f7924ccf90e4bf938a9830
#
_entry.id   7f985da0a7f7924ccf90e4bf938a9830
#
_cell.length_a   1.000
_cell.length_b   1.000
_cell.length_c   1.000
_cell.angle_alpha   90.00
_cell.angle_beta   90.00
_cell.angle_gamma   90.00
#
_symmetry.space_group_name_H-M   'P 1'
#
loop_
_entity.id
_entity.type
_entity.pdbx_description
1 polymer ?
#
loop_
_entity_poly.entity_id
_entity_poly.type
_entity_poly.pdbx_seq_one_letter_code
_entity_poly.pdbx_strand_id
1 'polypeptide(L)'
;MGEILFLAHRIPFPPDRGDKIRSHHVLKALAALAPVHLGCFADDALDRACEGDMAAATASHLLLPRDKALPLAGIEALLRGRPISLTAFHDRRMAQWVRGVLRTRPIDTVFVFSGQMAQYVPADFQGRVIVDLVDVDSAKFEAYGAKGRGLRSWMERREGRLLRGEEARIARRADRTLLVSRAEAALFEARLGEPTCRVAAMGNGIDSAFFDPAGAVPEPRMLEIAGPRLLFTGQMDYAPNIEAVERAITRILPLVCAWNPQASLHVVGRNPPPSLLAHHGREGVHVWGRVDDIRPWLAAADIALVPLEIARGVQNKVLEAMAMALPVVLSPGAATGIEAADGRHFSVAESDEALADAVLALSDDPGRGKAMGQVAREWILAHAGWDAALADLPRFLGLQDERAPSLTDAA
;
A
#
# COMPACT_ATOMS: atom_id res chain seq x y z
N MET A 1 3.14 -30.36 -0.82
CA MET A 1 2.24 -29.24 -1.11
C MET A 1 1.70 -29.44 -2.51
N GLY A 2 0.39 -29.31 -2.70
CA GLY A 2 -0.23 -29.31 -4.02
C GLY A 2 0.01 -27.98 -4.74
N GLU A 3 -0.86 -27.66 -5.67
CA GLU A 3 -0.81 -26.41 -6.43
C GLU A 3 -1.66 -25.33 -5.74
N ILE A 4 -1.37 -24.06 -6.01
CA ILE A 4 -2.05 -22.90 -5.41
C ILE A 4 -2.94 -22.23 -6.45
N LEU A 5 -4.22 -21.98 -6.10
CA LEU A 5 -5.07 -21.06 -6.84
C LEU A 5 -4.99 -19.66 -6.21
N PHE A 6 -4.47 -18.70 -6.96
CA PHE A 6 -4.37 -17.30 -6.54
C PHE A 6 -5.44 -16.47 -7.25
N LEU A 7 -6.29 -15.80 -6.49
CA LEU A 7 -7.37 -14.94 -6.99
C LEU A 7 -7.09 -13.50 -6.60
N ALA A 8 -6.72 -12.67 -7.57
CA ALA A 8 -6.43 -11.26 -7.36
C ALA A 8 -7.47 -10.37 -8.06
N HIS A 9 -7.91 -9.28 -7.42
CA HIS A 9 -8.90 -8.38 -8.01
C HIS A 9 -8.35 -7.59 -9.21
N ARG A 10 -7.02 -7.48 -9.32
CA ARG A 10 -6.30 -6.87 -10.46
C ARG A 10 -5.08 -7.69 -10.82
N ILE A 11 -4.66 -7.56 -12.08
CA ILE A 11 -3.41 -8.15 -12.54
C ILE A 11 -2.23 -7.61 -11.70
N PRO A 12 -1.32 -8.48 -11.18
CA PRO A 12 -0.15 -8.05 -10.41
C PRO A 12 0.97 -7.35 -11.21
N PHE A 13 0.72 -7.03 -12.48
CA PHE A 13 1.68 -6.44 -13.41
C PHE A 13 1.10 -5.22 -14.14
N PRO A 14 1.91 -4.17 -14.42
CA PRO A 14 3.20 -3.92 -13.75
C PRO A 14 2.96 -3.57 -12.28
N PRO A 15 3.93 -3.76 -11.38
CA PRO A 15 3.79 -3.40 -9.96
C PRO A 15 3.98 -1.89 -9.74
N ASP A 16 3.08 -1.07 -10.29
CA ASP A 16 3.15 0.40 -10.37
C ASP A 16 2.29 1.14 -9.33
N ARG A 17 1.52 0.41 -8.53
CA ARG A 17 0.68 0.95 -7.45
C ARG A 17 0.51 -0.04 -6.31
N GLY A 18 0.17 0.45 -5.11
CA GLY A 18 0.25 -0.29 -3.85
C GLY A 18 -0.41 -1.68 -3.86
N ASP A 19 -1.64 -1.81 -4.40
CA ASP A 19 -2.34 -3.08 -4.50
C ASP A 19 -1.66 -4.07 -5.48
N LYS A 20 -1.14 -3.57 -6.60
CA LYS A 20 -0.38 -4.40 -7.56
C LYS A 20 1.01 -4.75 -7.04
N ILE A 21 1.71 -3.83 -6.38
CA ILE A 21 3.02 -4.10 -5.76
C ILE A 21 2.88 -5.25 -4.77
N ARG A 22 1.91 -5.17 -3.85
CA ARG A 22 1.69 -6.23 -2.87
C ARG A 22 1.33 -7.56 -3.52
N SER A 23 0.34 -7.59 -4.42
CA SER A 23 -0.09 -8.83 -5.08
C SER A 23 1.00 -9.42 -5.98
N HIS A 24 1.89 -8.60 -6.57
CA HIS A 24 3.06 -9.03 -7.33
C HIS A 24 4.05 -9.81 -6.45
N HIS A 25 4.44 -9.23 -5.31
CA HIS A 25 5.39 -9.89 -4.40
C HIS A 25 4.80 -11.12 -3.73
N VAL A 26 3.50 -11.10 -3.38
CA VAL A 26 2.78 -12.29 -2.91
C VAL A 26 2.77 -13.37 -3.98
N LEU A 27 2.45 -13.04 -5.24
CA LEU A 27 2.51 -14.01 -6.36
C LEU A 27 3.90 -14.62 -6.49
N LYS A 28 4.94 -13.80 -6.47
CA LYS A 28 6.34 -14.24 -6.58
C LYS A 28 6.72 -15.20 -5.43
N ALA A 29 6.33 -14.87 -4.20
CA ALA A 29 6.57 -15.71 -3.04
C ALA A 29 5.79 -17.03 -3.11
N LEU A 30 4.52 -17.01 -3.53
CA LEU A 30 3.72 -18.22 -3.73
C LEU A 30 4.30 -19.11 -4.84
N ALA A 31 4.73 -18.52 -5.96
CA ALA A 31 5.33 -19.23 -7.09
C ALA A 31 6.68 -19.88 -6.76
N ALA A 32 7.41 -19.34 -5.78
CA ALA A 32 8.62 -19.96 -5.26
C ALA A 32 8.34 -21.21 -4.41
N LEU A 33 7.12 -21.37 -3.90
CA LEU A 33 6.72 -22.49 -3.03
C LEU A 33 6.00 -23.61 -3.79
N ALA A 34 5.18 -23.27 -4.79
CA ALA A 34 4.40 -24.23 -5.57
C ALA A 34 3.92 -23.65 -6.91
N PRO A 35 3.48 -24.48 -7.88
CA PRO A 35 2.82 -23.98 -9.09
C PRO A 35 1.59 -23.15 -8.76
N VAL A 36 1.48 -21.94 -9.35
CA VAL A 36 0.38 -21.01 -9.10
C VAL A 36 -0.53 -20.89 -10.33
N HIS A 37 -1.84 -20.97 -10.13
CA HIS A 37 -2.88 -20.66 -11.10
C HIS A 37 -3.52 -19.33 -10.75
N LEU A 38 -3.38 -18.31 -11.60
CA LEU A 38 -3.81 -16.93 -11.31
C LEU A 38 -5.09 -16.55 -12.06
N GLY A 39 -6.13 -16.15 -11.30
CA GLY A 39 -7.33 -15.51 -11.86
C GLY A 39 -7.42 -14.05 -11.45
N CYS A 40 -7.47 -13.11 -12.41
CA CYS A 40 -7.50 -11.69 -12.11
C CYS A 40 -8.21 -10.87 -13.20
N PHE A 41 -8.35 -9.55 -12.94
CA PHE A 41 -8.95 -8.59 -13.85
C PHE A 41 -7.95 -7.54 -14.32
N ALA A 42 -8.15 -7.02 -15.55
CA ALA A 42 -7.45 -5.89 -16.13
C ALA A 42 -8.36 -4.65 -16.10
N ASP A 43 -7.86 -3.53 -15.62
CA ASP A 43 -8.61 -2.27 -15.59
C ASP A 43 -8.53 -1.51 -16.93
N ASP A 44 -7.42 -1.66 -17.67
CA ASP A 44 -7.14 -0.91 -18.90
C ASP A 44 -6.30 -1.70 -19.92
N ALA A 45 -5.88 -1.01 -20.99
CA ALA A 45 -5.07 -1.61 -22.04
C ALA A 45 -3.62 -1.90 -21.61
N LEU A 46 -3.06 -1.11 -20.69
CA LEU A 46 -1.71 -1.33 -20.16
C LEU A 46 -1.68 -2.60 -19.32
N ASP A 47 -2.71 -2.81 -18.50
CA ASP A 47 -2.89 -4.04 -17.74
C ASP A 47 -2.91 -5.27 -18.66
N ARG A 48 -3.66 -5.21 -19.77
CA ARG A 48 -3.74 -6.32 -20.76
C ARG A 48 -2.41 -6.56 -21.46
N ALA A 49 -1.63 -5.52 -21.72
CA ALA A 49 -0.31 -5.66 -22.34
C ALA A 49 0.69 -6.46 -21.49
N CYS A 50 0.48 -6.54 -20.16
CA CYS A 50 1.31 -7.30 -19.23
C CYS A 50 0.87 -8.78 -19.06
N GLU A 51 -0.05 -9.30 -19.89
CA GLU A 51 -0.48 -10.71 -19.84
C GLU A 51 0.68 -11.68 -20.07
N GLY A 52 1.67 -11.30 -20.90
CA GLY A 52 2.89 -12.08 -21.13
C GLY A 52 3.74 -12.27 -19.86
N ASP A 53 3.90 -11.21 -19.07
CA ASP A 53 4.65 -11.28 -17.79
C ASP A 53 3.91 -12.17 -16.78
N MET A 54 2.57 -12.07 -16.75
CA MET A 54 1.73 -12.94 -15.93
C MET A 54 1.85 -14.40 -16.34
N ALA A 55 1.83 -14.69 -17.64
CA ALA A 55 1.98 -16.05 -18.18
C ALA A 55 3.34 -16.65 -17.80
N ALA A 56 4.40 -15.87 -17.83
CA ALA A 56 5.74 -16.33 -17.46
C ALA A 56 5.88 -16.65 -15.95
N ALA A 57 5.05 -16.03 -15.11
CA ALA A 57 5.10 -16.19 -13.65
C ALA A 57 4.13 -17.26 -13.10
N THR A 58 3.28 -17.88 -13.94
CA THR A 58 2.18 -18.77 -13.48
C THR A 58 2.10 -20.06 -14.27
N ALA A 59 1.61 -21.14 -13.64
CA ALA A 59 1.36 -22.42 -14.30
C ALA A 59 0.15 -22.38 -15.25
N SER A 60 -0.86 -21.57 -14.93
CA SER A 60 -1.95 -21.17 -15.82
C SER A 60 -2.61 -19.89 -15.31
N HIS A 61 -3.30 -19.20 -16.18
CA HIS A 61 -3.94 -17.93 -15.78
C HIS A 61 -5.26 -17.69 -16.51
N LEU A 62 -6.05 -16.77 -15.94
CA LEU A 62 -7.19 -16.15 -16.60
C LEU A 62 -7.14 -14.64 -16.32
N LEU A 63 -7.01 -13.84 -17.35
CA LEU A 63 -7.12 -12.39 -17.31
C LEU A 63 -8.43 -11.96 -17.98
N LEU A 64 -9.31 -11.30 -17.22
CA LEU A 64 -10.57 -10.78 -17.75
C LEU A 64 -10.57 -9.24 -17.72
N PRO A 65 -11.12 -8.57 -18.74
CA PRO A 65 -11.34 -7.14 -18.64
C PRO A 65 -12.41 -6.83 -17.60
N ARG A 66 -12.21 -5.75 -16.84
CA ARG A 66 -13.20 -5.23 -15.90
C ARG A 66 -14.12 -4.23 -16.63
N ASP A 67 -14.97 -4.75 -17.49
CA ASP A 67 -15.84 -3.95 -18.38
C ASP A 67 -17.15 -3.49 -17.72
N LYS A 68 -17.48 -4.00 -16.53
CA LYS A 68 -18.74 -3.65 -15.86
C LYS A 68 -18.71 -2.20 -15.37
N ALA A 69 -19.53 -1.35 -15.98
CA ALA A 69 -19.67 0.06 -15.56
C ALA A 69 -20.18 0.14 -14.13
N LEU A 70 -19.57 1.01 -13.31
CA LEU A 70 -19.94 1.21 -11.90
C LEU A 70 -21.43 1.52 -11.66
N PRO A 71 -22.12 2.34 -12.50
CA PRO A 71 -23.57 2.54 -12.33
C PRO A 71 -24.39 1.26 -12.50
N LEU A 72 -24.04 0.40 -13.47
CA LEU A 72 -24.69 -0.89 -13.65
C LEU A 72 -24.43 -1.85 -12.47
N ALA A 73 -23.20 -1.89 -12.00
CA ALA A 73 -22.86 -2.65 -10.80
C ALA A 73 -23.63 -2.15 -9.56
N GLY A 74 -23.83 -0.82 -9.45
CA GLY A 74 -24.62 -0.21 -8.39
C GLY A 74 -26.09 -0.64 -8.41
N ILE A 75 -26.75 -0.58 -9.58
CA ILE A 75 -28.14 -1.02 -9.75
C ILE A 75 -28.28 -2.52 -9.43
N GLU A 76 -27.41 -3.35 -9.98
CA GLU A 76 -27.39 -4.79 -9.70
C GLU A 76 -27.19 -5.09 -8.20
N ALA A 77 -26.27 -4.37 -7.55
CA ALA A 77 -26.00 -4.48 -6.12
C ALA A 77 -27.20 -4.11 -5.24
N LEU A 78 -27.95 -3.08 -5.65
CA LEU A 78 -29.18 -2.67 -4.96
C LEU A 78 -30.27 -3.75 -5.09
N LEU A 79 -30.51 -4.26 -6.30
CA LEU A 79 -31.49 -5.30 -6.57
C LEU A 79 -31.19 -6.61 -5.87
N ARG A 80 -29.91 -6.97 -5.70
CA ARG A 80 -29.46 -8.22 -5.07
C ARG A 80 -29.13 -8.10 -3.59
N GLY A 81 -29.22 -6.90 -3.01
CA GLY A 81 -28.84 -6.65 -1.62
C GLY A 81 -27.35 -6.90 -1.32
N ARG A 82 -26.47 -6.79 -2.35
CA ARG A 82 -25.03 -7.08 -2.25
C ARG A 82 -24.19 -5.80 -2.19
N PRO A 83 -22.93 -5.87 -1.70
CA PRO A 83 -21.97 -4.79 -1.86
C PRO A 83 -21.71 -4.46 -3.34
N ILE A 84 -21.55 -3.17 -3.64
CA ILE A 84 -21.23 -2.69 -5.01
C ILE A 84 -19.85 -3.21 -5.43
N SER A 85 -18.88 -3.16 -4.50
CA SER A 85 -17.52 -3.65 -4.72
C SER A 85 -17.47 -5.13 -5.13
N LEU A 86 -18.26 -6.01 -4.50
CA LEU A 86 -18.36 -7.40 -4.92
C LEU A 86 -19.01 -7.54 -6.30
N THR A 87 -20.08 -6.77 -6.54
CA THR A 87 -20.85 -6.84 -7.78
C THR A 87 -20.04 -6.33 -8.97
N ALA A 88 -19.19 -5.33 -8.77
CA ALA A 88 -18.28 -4.78 -9.78
C ALA A 88 -17.23 -5.79 -10.27
N PHE A 89 -16.84 -6.74 -9.41
CA PHE A 89 -15.89 -7.80 -9.73
C PHE A 89 -16.56 -9.16 -9.98
N HIS A 90 -17.87 -9.20 -10.20
CA HIS A 90 -18.58 -10.44 -10.48
C HIS A 90 -18.58 -10.74 -11.99
N ASP A 91 -17.96 -11.87 -12.39
CA ASP A 91 -17.96 -12.42 -13.77
C ASP A 91 -18.15 -13.94 -13.75
N ARG A 92 -19.08 -14.43 -14.57
CA ARG A 92 -19.36 -15.88 -14.66
C ARG A 92 -18.20 -16.68 -15.24
N ARG A 93 -17.40 -16.08 -16.15
CA ARG A 93 -16.22 -16.72 -16.74
C ARG A 93 -15.18 -17.02 -15.68
N MET A 94 -14.93 -16.08 -14.76
CA MET A 94 -14.04 -16.30 -13.60
C MET A 94 -14.54 -17.47 -12.74
N ALA A 95 -15.82 -17.49 -12.40
CA ALA A 95 -16.40 -18.58 -11.60
C ALA A 95 -16.32 -19.96 -12.30
N GLN A 96 -16.47 -20.00 -13.62
CA GLN A 96 -16.33 -21.23 -14.41
C GLN A 96 -14.87 -21.70 -14.44
N TRP A 97 -13.93 -20.78 -14.68
CA TRP A 97 -12.51 -21.08 -14.73
C TRP A 97 -12.02 -21.61 -13.38
N VAL A 98 -12.37 -20.95 -12.27
CA VAL A 98 -12.02 -21.40 -10.92
C VAL A 98 -12.50 -22.83 -10.68
N ARG A 99 -13.77 -23.14 -10.98
CA ARG A 99 -14.29 -24.53 -10.84
C ARG A 99 -13.56 -25.51 -11.75
N GLY A 100 -13.16 -25.09 -12.94
CA GLY A 100 -12.36 -25.87 -13.88
C GLY A 100 -11.01 -26.23 -13.29
N VAL A 101 -10.27 -25.25 -12.81
CA VAL A 101 -8.95 -25.43 -12.16
C VAL A 101 -9.07 -26.35 -10.93
N LEU A 102 -10.01 -26.08 -10.02
CA LEU A 102 -10.22 -26.89 -8.82
C LEU A 102 -10.58 -28.37 -9.12
N ARG A 103 -11.19 -28.65 -10.28
CA ARG A 103 -11.56 -30.01 -10.69
C ARG A 103 -10.41 -30.74 -11.39
N THR A 104 -9.55 -30.02 -12.13
CA THR A 104 -8.55 -30.61 -13.02
C THR A 104 -7.13 -30.56 -12.47
N ARG A 105 -6.89 -29.74 -11.44
CA ARG A 105 -5.57 -29.56 -10.82
C ARG A 105 -5.61 -29.94 -9.35
N PRO A 106 -4.49 -30.42 -8.78
CA PRO A 106 -4.39 -30.80 -7.36
C PRO A 106 -4.24 -29.57 -6.46
N ILE A 107 -5.24 -28.68 -6.49
CA ILE A 107 -5.25 -27.46 -5.67
C ILE A 107 -5.54 -27.82 -4.22
N ASP A 108 -4.58 -27.60 -3.35
CA ASP A 108 -4.75 -27.75 -1.90
C ASP A 108 -4.96 -26.39 -1.17
N THR A 109 -4.57 -25.29 -1.82
CA THR A 109 -4.64 -23.96 -1.23
C THR A 109 -5.25 -22.94 -2.21
N VAL A 110 -6.21 -22.17 -1.74
CA VAL A 110 -6.73 -20.97 -2.43
C VAL A 110 -6.26 -19.73 -1.67
N PHE A 111 -5.45 -18.91 -2.31
CA PHE A 111 -5.06 -17.60 -1.81
C PHE A 111 -5.89 -16.52 -2.49
N VAL A 112 -6.60 -15.73 -1.71
CA VAL A 112 -7.48 -14.66 -2.18
C VAL A 112 -6.86 -13.31 -1.84
N PHE A 113 -6.60 -12.49 -2.83
CA PHE A 113 -6.15 -11.12 -2.65
C PHE A 113 -7.28 -10.14 -2.90
N SER A 114 -7.69 -9.42 -1.85
CA SER A 114 -8.87 -8.56 -1.73
C SER A 114 -10.20 -9.33 -1.57
N GLY A 115 -11.00 -8.88 -0.61
CA GLY A 115 -12.25 -9.54 -0.21
C GLY A 115 -13.26 -9.77 -1.33
N GLN A 116 -13.24 -8.92 -2.37
CA GLN A 116 -14.11 -9.04 -3.55
C GLN A 116 -13.92 -10.38 -4.29
N MET A 117 -12.72 -10.96 -4.25
CA MET A 117 -12.39 -12.19 -4.95
C MET A 117 -12.81 -13.45 -4.18
N ALA A 118 -13.08 -13.34 -2.88
CA ALA A 118 -13.55 -14.46 -2.07
C ALA A 118 -14.89 -15.05 -2.54
N GLN A 119 -15.68 -14.29 -3.32
CA GLN A 119 -16.93 -14.76 -3.91
C GLN A 119 -16.75 -15.92 -4.90
N TYR A 120 -15.53 -16.15 -5.39
CA TYR A 120 -15.22 -17.22 -6.37
C TYR A 120 -14.79 -18.53 -5.73
N VAL A 121 -14.49 -18.55 -4.44
CA VAL A 121 -14.13 -19.76 -3.71
C VAL A 121 -15.39 -20.59 -3.45
N PRO A 122 -15.53 -21.81 -4.02
CA PRO A 122 -16.73 -22.64 -3.84
C PRO A 122 -16.94 -23.00 -2.38
N ALA A 123 -18.21 -23.10 -1.94
CA ALA A 123 -18.56 -23.37 -0.54
C ALA A 123 -18.07 -24.75 -0.06
N ASP A 124 -17.95 -25.69 -1.00
CA ASP A 124 -17.57 -27.09 -0.79
C ASP A 124 -16.06 -27.35 -0.97
N PHE A 125 -15.26 -26.33 -1.21
CA PHE A 125 -13.80 -26.49 -1.26
C PHE A 125 -13.25 -26.90 0.11
N GLN A 126 -12.53 -28.02 0.15
CA GLN A 126 -12.01 -28.65 1.38
C GLN A 126 -10.55 -28.32 1.67
N GLY A 127 -9.86 -27.64 0.75
CA GLY A 127 -8.48 -27.21 0.94
C GLY A 127 -8.39 -25.95 1.79
N ARG A 128 -7.18 -25.50 2.02
CA ARG A 128 -6.87 -24.30 2.79
C ARG A 128 -7.30 -23.03 2.06
N VAL A 129 -7.93 -22.11 2.76
CA VAL A 129 -8.34 -20.80 2.24
C VAL A 129 -7.66 -19.70 3.03
N ILE A 130 -6.83 -18.91 2.34
CA ILE A 130 -6.18 -17.74 2.91
C ILE A 130 -6.72 -16.51 2.21
N VAL A 131 -7.13 -15.50 2.97
CA VAL A 131 -7.67 -14.26 2.42
C VAL A 131 -6.86 -13.07 2.92
N ASP A 132 -6.20 -12.39 2.02
CA ASP A 132 -5.56 -11.10 2.27
C ASP A 132 -6.55 -9.98 1.96
N LEU A 133 -7.16 -9.43 3.00
CA LEU A 133 -8.08 -8.30 2.89
C LEU A 133 -7.34 -6.99 2.65
N VAL A 134 -6.08 -6.91 3.03
CA VAL A 134 -5.22 -5.72 3.04
C VAL A 134 -5.67 -4.73 4.11
N ASP A 135 -6.82 -4.07 3.91
CA ASP A 135 -7.43 -3.10 4.82
C ASP A 135 -8.83 -3.56 5.26
N VAL A 136 -9.38 -2.94 6.30
CA VAL A 136 -10.78 -3.11 6.71
C VAL A 136 -11.66 -2.17 5.88
N ASP A 137 -12.06 -2.61 4.67
CA ASP A 137 -12.82 -1.79 3.72
C ASP A 137 -14.15 -1.31 4.31
N SER A 138 -14.85 -2.12 5.11
CA SER A 138 -16.09 -1.72 5.77
C SER A 138 -15.91 -0.50 6.68
N ALA A 139 -14.82 -0.42 7.44
CA ALA A 139 -14.52 0.73 8.31
C ALA A 139 -14.24 1.99 7.49
N LYS A 140 -13.58 1.84 6.34
CA LYS A 140 -13.28 2.92 5.40
C LYS A 140 -14.55 3.54 4.82
N PHE A 141 -15.48 2.70 4.33
CA PHE A 141 -16.76 3.18 3.79
C PHE A 141 -17.66 3.78 4.88
N GLU A 142 -17.69 3.24 6.09
CA GLU A 142 -18.41 3.82 7.23
C GLU A 142 -17.86 5.22 7.57
N ALA A 143 -16.53 5.39 7.58
CA ALA A 143 -15.90 6.68 7.83
C ALA A 143 -16.21 7.71 6.74
N TYR A 144 -16.25 7.31 5.46
CA TYR A 144 -16.67 8.21 4.37
C TYR A 144 -18.14 8.59 4.51
N GLY A 145 -19.01 7.63 4.78
CA GLY A 145 -20.43 7.86 4.97
C GLY A 145 -20.79 8.73 6.18
N ALA A 146 -19.90 8.78 7.20
CA ALA A 146 -20.10 9.65 8.38
C ALA A 146 -19.79 11.13 8.11
N LYS A 147 -18.87 11.42 7.18
CA LYS A 147 -18.40 12.79 6.87
C LYS A 147 -19.39 13.63 6.04
N GLY A 148 -20.36 13.00 5.37
CA GLY A 148 -21.22 13.66 4.41
C GLY A 148 -22.71 13.48 4.66
N ARG A 149 -23.54 14.16 3.84
CA ARG A 149 -25.00 14.05 3.82
C ARG A 149 -25.49 13.78 2.39
N GLY A 150 -26.68 13.22 2.24
CA GLY A 150 -27.28 12.93 0.94
C GLY A 150 -27.06 11.53 0.42
N LEU A 151 -27.36 11.32 -0.88
CA LEU A 151 -27.40 10.00 -1.53
C LEU A 151 -26.05 9.28 -1.49
N ARG A 152 -24.97 10.00 -1.74
CA ARG A 152 -23.61 9.44 -1.72
C ARG A 152 -23.27 8.87 -0.35
N SER A 153 -23.46 9.64 0.72
CA SER A 153 -23.18 9.17 2.09
C SER A 153 -24.10 8.03 2.51
N TRP A 154 -25.34 8.00 2.03
CA TRP A 154 -26.22 6.87 2.22
C TRP A 154 -25.67 5.62 1.54
N MET A 155 -25.19 5.73 0.30
CA MET A 155 -24.56 4.60 -0.43
C MET A 155 -23.30 4.11 0.28
N GLU A 156 -22.44 5.01 0.75
CA GLU A 156 -21.22 4.68 1.48
C GLU A 156 -21.54 3.94 2.81
N ARG A 157 -22.52 4.42 3.59
CA ARG A 157 -22.97 3.73 4.79
C ARG A 157 -23.58 2.34 4.51
N ARG A 158 -24.37 2.24 3.43
CA ARG A 158 -24.89 0.95 2.98
C ARG A 158 -23.77 -0.02 2.61
N GLU A 159 -22.81 0.45 1.84
CA GLU A 159 -21.65 -0.34 1.41
C GLU A 159 -20.84 -0.81 2.61
N GLY A 160 -20.49 0.08 3.54
CA GLY A 160 -19.74 -0.28 4.75
C GLY A 160 -20.45 -1.36 5.58
N ARG A 161 -21.77 -1.21 5.79
CA ARG A 161 -22.57 -2.22 6.54
C ARG A 161 -22.60 -3.58 5.85
N LEU A 162 -22.77 -3.63 4.52
CA LEU A 162 -22.80 -4.88 3.77
C LEU A 162 -21.42 -5.53 3.68
N LEU A 163 -20.37 -4.73 3.49
CA LEU A 163 -18.99 -5.22 3.52
C LEU A 163 -18.62 -5.81 4.88
N ARG A 164 -19.03 -5.18 5.98
CA ARG A 164 -18.81 -5.74 7.32
C ARG A 164 -19.38 -7.15 7.48
N GLY A 165 -20.58 -7.37 6.96
CA GLY A 165 -21.19 -8.71 6.96
C GLY A 165 -20.43 -9.71 6.09
N GLU A 166 -19.94 -9.26 4.93
CA GLU A 166 -19.17 -10.08 4.00
C GLU A 166 -17.77 -10.41 4.54
N GLU A 167 -17.07 -9.42 5.11
CA GLU A 167 -15.77 -9.60 5.76
C GLU A 167 -15.87 -10.61 6.91
N ALA A 168 -16.93 -10.52 7.76
CA ALA A 168 -17.18 -11.50 8.81
C ALA A 168 -17.47 -12.90 8.26
N ARG A 169 -18.21 -13.01 7.15
CA ARG A 169 -18.48 -14.28 6.47
C ARG A 169 -17.18 -14.91 5.92
N ILE A 170 -16.31 -14.08 5.32
CA ILE A 170 -15.02 -14.51 4.80
C ILE A 170 -14.13 -15.03 5.94
N ALA A 171 -13.99 -14.25 7.02
CA ALA A 171 -13.13 -14.60 8.15
C ALA A 171 -13.54 -15.91 8.84
N ARG A 172 -14.86 -16.19 8.94
CA ARG A 172 -15.33 -17.47 9.50
C ARG A 172 -14.96 -18.67 8.67
N ARG A 173 -14.78 -18.48 7.37
CA ARG A 173 -14.48 -19.52 6.40
C ARG A 173 -13.00 -19.69 6.13
N ALA A 174 -12.24 -18.61 6.17
CA ALA A 174 -10.81 -18.63 5.91
C ALA A 174 -10.04 -19.33 7.04
N ASP A 175 -9.01 -20.08 6.68
CA ASP A 175 -8.04 -20.62 7.64
C ASP A 175 -7.15 -19.51 8.18
N ARG A 176 -6.88 -18.47 7.34
CA ARG A 176 -6.20 -17.23 7.73
C ARG A 176 -6.82 -16.04 7.01
N THR A 177 -7.00 -14.95 7.75
CA THR A 177 -7.36 -13.63 7.23
C THR A 177 -6.21 -12.67 7.52
N LEU A 178 -5.65 -12.09 6.48
CA LEU A 178 -4.46 -11.25 6.57
C LEU A 178 -4.83 -9.78 6.38
N LEU A 179 -4.24 -8.90 7.17
CA LEU A 179 -4.36 -7.45 7.11
C LEU A 179 -2.96 -6.84 6.98
N VAL A 180 -2.87 -5.62 6.42
CA VAL A 180 -1.59 -4.97 6.11
C VAL A 180 -0.80 -4.52 7.34
N SER A 181 -1.42 -4.48 8.53
CA SER A 181 -0.75 -4.07 9.77
C SER A 181 -1.40 -4.69 11.00
N ARG A 182 -0.68 -4.69 12.12
CA ARG A 182 -1.24 -5.10 13.43
C ARG A 182 -2.42 -4.22 13.84
N ALA A 183 -2.38 -2.92 13.51
CA ALA A 183 -3.48 -1.99 13.81
C ALA A 183 -4.76 -2.35 13.02
N GLU A 184 -4.64 -2.66 11.72
CA GLU A 184 -5.76 -3.12 10.90
C GLU A 184 -6.26 -4.49 11.36
N ALA A 185 -5.38 -5.42 11.75
CA ALA A 185 -5.76 -6.71 12.29
C ALA A 185 -6.56 -6.55 13.61
N ALA A 186 -6.09 -5.73 14.54
CA ALA A 186 -6.79 -5.45 15.79
C ALA A 186 -8.14 -4.75 15.55
N LEU A 187 -8.20 -3.80 14.62
CA LEU A 187 -9.46 -3.16 14.20
C LEU A 187 -10.44 -4.20 13.64
N PHE A 188 -9.96 -5.12 12.81
CA PHE A 188 -10.78 -6.17 12.22
C PHE A 188 -11.33 -7.13 13.27
N GLU A 189 -10.49 -7.62 14.20
CA GLU A 189 -10.89 -8.47 15.31
C GLU A 189 -11.94 -7.82 16.22
N ALA A 190 -11.74 -6.55 16.58
CA ALA A 190 -12.71 -5.78 17.34
C ALA A 190 -14.08 -5.68 16.63
N ARG A 191 -14.07 -5.64 15.30
CA ARG A 191 -15.29 -5.58 14.48
C ARG A 191 -15.98 -6.94 14.31
N LEU A 192 -15.24 -8.05 14.39
CA LEU A 192 -15.79 -9.41 14.41
C LEU A 192 -16.54 -9.70 15.70
N GLY A 193 -16.16 -9.06 16.82
CA GLY A 193 -16.73 -9.26 18.14
C GLY A 193 -16.28 -10.55 18.83
N GLU A 194 -15.39 -11.32 18.21
CA GLU A 194 -14.83 -12.56 18.74
C GLU A 194 -13.32 -12.59 18.46
N PRO A 195 -12.47 -12.83 19.47
CA PRO A 195 -11.05 -13.05 19.25
C PRO A 195 -10.87 -14.33 18.40
N THR A 196 -10.04 -14.24 17.37
CA THR A 196 -9.75 -15.41 16.53
C THR A 196 -8.26 -15.48 16.21
N CYS A 197 -7.65 -16.64 16.44
CA CYS A 197 -6.28 -16.90 16.03
C CYS A 197 -6.10 -16.96 14.49
N ARG A 198 -7.17 -16.78 13.73
CA ARG A 198 -7.16 -16.81 12.26
C ARG A 198 -6.84 -15.47 11.61
N VAL A 199 -6.93 -14.36 12.36
CA VAL A 199 -6.53 -13.04 11.89
C VAL A 199 -5.05 -12.83 12.18
N ALA A 200 -4.31 -12.31 11.19
CA ALA A 200 -2.90 -12.01 11.33
C ALA A 200 -2.52 -10.76 10.54
N ALA A 201 -1.47 -10.09 10.96
CA ALA A 201 -0.85 -9.03 10.18
C ALA A 201 0.18 -9.63 9.22
N MET A 202 0.16 -9.18 7.97
CA MET A 202 1.21 -9.40 6.98
C MET A 202 1.49 -8.04 6.32
N GLY A 203 2.61 -7.42 6.67
CA GLY A 203 2.95 -6.07 6.26
C GLY A 203 3.20 -5.93 4.75
N ASN A 204 3.36 -4.68 4.29
CA ASN A 204 3.97 -4.42 3.00
C ASN A 204 5.49 -4.41 3.17
N GLY A 205 6.18 -4.94 2.17
CA GLY A 205 7.61 -4.75 2.03
C GLY A 205 7.93 -3.58 1.11
N ILE A 206 9.19 -3.19 1.11
CA ILE A 206 9.77 -2.29 0.12
C ILE A 206 10.73 -3.09 -0.77
N ASP A 207 10.78 -2.79 -2.05
CA ASP A 207 11.80 -3.33 -2.96
C ASP A 207 13.12 -2.59 -2.74
N SER A 208 13.88 -3.07 -1.76
CA SER A 208 15.15 -2.46 -1.36
C SER A 208 16.27 -2.64 -2.41
N ALA A 209 16.11 -3.55 -3.36
CA ALA A 209 17.01 -3.69 -4.49
C ALA A 209 16.72 -2.63 -5.56
N PHE A 210 15.44 -2.33 -5.79
CA PHE A 210 15.03 -1.22 -6.65
C PHE A 210 15.38 0.12 -5.99
N PHE A 211 15.03 0.33 -4.71
CA PHE A 211 15.37 1.53 -3.95
C PHE A 211 16.78 1.44 -3.37
N ASP A 212 17.79 1.35 -4.26
CA ASP A 212 19.21 1.36 -3.89
C ASP A 212 19.85 2.69 -4.24
N PRO A 213 20.35 3.48 -3.25
CA PRO A 213 21.03 4.75 -3.52
C PRO A 213 22.27 4.60 -4.39
N ALA A 214 22.97 3.44 -4.34
CA ALA A 214 24.15 3.20 -5.16
C ALA A 214 23.84 3.09 -6.66
N GLY A 215 22.60 2.70 -7.02
CA GLY A 215 22.15 2.58 -8.39
C GLY A 215 21.40 3.80 -8.93
N ALA A 216 21.19 4.85 -8.13
CA ALA A 216 20.40 6.00 -8.50
C ALA A 216 21.29 7.20 -8.85
N VAL A 217 21.08 7.77 -10.05
CA VAL A 217 21.70 9.04 -10.44
C VAL A 217 20.77 10.17 -10.00
N PRO A 218 21.24 11.13 -9.17
CA PRO A 218 20.40 12.23 -8.71
C PRO A 218 19.81 13.06 -9.87
N GLU A 219 18.58 13.55 -9.72
CA GLU A 219 17.88 14.37 -10.70
C GLU A 219 18.58 15.72 -10.91
N PRO A 220 19.15 16.01 -12.10
CA PRO A 220 19.95 17.23 -12.32
C PRO A 220 19.15 18.52 -12.12
N ARG A 221 17.87 18.55 -12.57
CA ARG A 221 17.00 19.73 -12.44
C ARG A 221 16.75 20.11 -10.96
N MET A 222 16.73 19.12 -10.08
CA MET A 222 16.59 19.36 -8.66
C MET A 222 17.90 19.84 -8.03
N LEU A 223 19.04 19.32 -8.51
CA LEU A 223 20.36 19.74 -8.04
C LEU A 223 20.74 21.19 -8.44
N GLU A 224 20.15 21.73 -9.53
CA GLU A 224 20.32 23.13 -9.94
C GLU A 224 19.66 24.12 -8.95
N ILE A 225 18.76 23.63 -8.08
CA ILE A 225 18.06 24.43 -7.09
C ILE A 225 18.81 24.37 -5.78
N ALA A 226 18.99 25.54 -5.16
CA ALA A 226 19.65 25.63 -3.86
C ALA A 226 18.87 24.88 -2.77
N GLY A 227 19.56 24.43 -1.73
CA GLY A 227 19.00 23.65 -0.64
C GLY A 227 19.12 24.31 0.72
N PRO A 228 18.57 23.62 1.74
CA PRO A 228 18.17 22.21 1.75
C PRO A 228 16.93 21.94 0.88
N ARG A 229 16.99 20.83 0.13
CA ARG A 229 15.93 20.38 -0.75
C ARG A 229 15.04 19.39 -0.02
N LEU A 230 13.86 19.86 0.36
CA LEU A 230 12.84 19.04 1.02
C LEU A 230 12.01 18.33 -0.03
N LEU A 231 11.78 17.04 0.11
CA LEU A 231 11.02 16.24 -0.87
C LEU A 231 9.75 15.66 -0.23
N PHE A 232 8.61 15.84 -0.94
CA PHE A 232 7.38 15.09 -0.70
C PHE A 232 7.01 14.30 -1.93
N THR A 233 6.75 13.00 -1.78
CA THR A 233 6.31 12.12 -2.86
C THR A 233 4.91 11.56 -2.63
N GLY A 234 4.15 11.33 -3.72
CA GLY A 234 2.84 10.68 -3.62
C GLY A 234 1.87 11.02 -4.73
N GLN A 235 0.68 10.44 -4.68
CA GLN A 235 -0.41 10.78 -5.60
C GLN A 235 -1.07 12.08 -5.15
N MET A 236 -1.10 13.10 -6.05
CA MET A 236 -1.63 14.43 -5.73
C MET A 236 -3.14 14.58 -6.06
N ASP A 237 -3.83 13.48 -6.35
CA ASP A 237 -5.29 13.37 -6.40
C ASP A 237 -5.89 12.71 -5.13
N TYR A 238 -5.05 12.43 -4.13
CA TYR A 238 -5.45 11.88 -2.84
C TYR A 238 -5.44 12.98 -1.77
N ALA A 239 -6.60 13.27 -1.18
CA ALA A 239 -6.81 14.41 -0.29
C ALA A 239 -5.77 14.54 0.86
N PRO A 240 -5.41 13.48 1.60
CA PRO A 240 -4.39 13.58 2.64
C PRO A 240 -3.00 14.03 2.14
N ASN A 241 -2.62 13.66 0.90
CA ASN A 241 -1.37 14.13 0.31
C ASN A 241 -1.45 15.61 -0.07
N ILE A 242 -2.59 16.05 -0.63
CA ILE A 242 -2.81 17.46 -0.95
C ILE A 242 -2.72 18.29 0.33
N GLU A 243 -3.45 17.90 1.38
CA GLU A 243 -3.45 18.59 2.67
C GLU A 243 -2.03 18.66 3.29
N ALA A 244 -1.25 17.57 3.21
CA ALA A 244 0.13 17.55 3.69
C ALA A 244 1.05 18.47 2.91
N VAL A 245 0.92 18.52 1.57
CA VAL A 245 1.71 19.42 0.73
C VAL A 245 1.31 20.87 0.98
N GLU A 246 0.01 21.20 1.07
CA GLU A 246 -0.46 22.53 1.41
C GLU A 246 0.03 22.98 2.79
N ARG A 247 0.02 22.06 3.79
CA ARG A 247 0.61 22.28 5.11
C ARG A 247 2.11 22.59 5.01
N ALA A 248 2.85 21.80 4.23
CA ALA A 248 4.28 22.01 4.01
C ALA A 248 4.56 23.38 3.37
N ILE A 249 3.79 23.76 2.33
CA ILE A 249 3.95 25.03 1.61
C ILE A 249 3.61 26.24 2.50
N THR A 250 2.47 26.18 3.19
CA THR A 250 1.89 27.37 3.84
C THR A 250 2.32 27.56 5.28
N ARG A 251 2.79 26.51 5.96
CA ARG A 251 3.08 26.56 7.39
C ARG A 251 4.53 26.17 7.72
N ILE A 252 5.07 25.10 7.13
CA ILE A 252 6.39 24.57 7.52
C ILE A 252 7.51 25.26 6.75
N LEU A 253 7.43 25.31 5.41
CA LEU A 253 8.48 25.93 4.58
C LEU A 253 8.77 27.38 4.95
N PRO A 254 7.79 28.26 5.23
CA PRO A 254 8.06 29.63 5.67
C PRO A 254 8.89 29.69 6.96
N LEU A 255 8.67 28.77 7.91
CA LEU A 255 9.45 28.68 9.15
C LEU A 255 10.91 28.27 8.86
N VAL A 256 11.09 27.28 7.98
CA VAL A 256 12.42 26.85 7.53
C VAL A 256 13.14 27.98 6.78
N CYS A 257 12.46 28.66 5.85
CA CYS A 257 13.01 29.77 5.07
C CYS A 257 13.37 31.00 5.91
N ALA A 258 12.73 31.19 7.06
CA ALA A 258 13.09 32.27 7.96
C ALA A 258 14.53 32.13 8.50
N TRP A 259 15.05 30.90 8.61
CA TRP A 259 16.43 30.60 9.03
C TRP A 259 17.34 30.28 7.84
N ASN A 260 16.83 29.55 6.87
CA ASN A 260 17.56 29.21 5.64
C ASN A 260 16.77 29.64 4.40
N PRO A 261 16.98 30.89 3.90
CA PRO A 261 16.22 31.42 2.78
C PRO A 261 16.39 30.65 1.44
N GLN A 262 17.37 29.78 1.37
CA GLN A 262 17.62 28.96 0.18
C GLN A 262 16.88 27.61 0.22
N ALA A 263 16.17 27.29 1.32
CA ALA A 263 15.40 26.05 1.43
C ALA A 263 14.33 25.97 0.33
N SER A 264 14.16 24.78 -0.21
CA SER A 264 13.18 24.52 -1.26
C SER A 264 12.36 23.25 -0.96
N LEU A 265 11.10 23.27 -1.41
CA LEU A 265 10.17 22.12 -1.31
C LEU A 265 9.89 21.59 -2.70
N HIS A 266 10.20 20.31 -2.91
CA HIS A 266 9.96 19.58 -4.13
C HIS A 266 8.83 18.60 -3.96
N VAL A 267 7.78 18.73 -4.77
CA VAL A 267 6.59 17.87 -4.77
C VAL A 267 6.61 17.03 -6.03
N VAL A 268 6.77 15.72 -5.86
CA VAL A 268 6.83 14.77 -6.98
C VAL A 268 5.67 13.77 -6.86
N GLY A 269 4.85 13.71 -7.93
CA GLY A 269 3.74 12.78 -7.98
C GLY A 269 2.69 13.11 -9.01
N ARG A 270 1.91 12.12 -9.39
CA ARG A 270 0.92 12.25 -10.47
C ARG A 270 -0.30 13.08 -10.05
N ASN A 271 -0.94 13.68 -11.06
CA ASN A 271 -2.21 14.38 -10.95
C ASN A 271 -2.25 15.53 -9.92
N PRO A 272 -1.26 16.45 -9.89
CA PRO A 272 -1.35 17.60 -9.00
C PRO A 272 -2.53 18.49 -9.40
N PRO A 273 -3.39 18.90 -8.41
CA PRO A 273 -4.49 19.82 -8.68
C PRO A 273 -3.98 21.21 -9.03
N PRO A 274 -4.80 22.05 -9.70
CA PRO A 274 -4.44 23.41 -10.05
C PRO A 274 -4.00 24.26 -8.84
N SER A 275 -4.54 24.01 -7.65
CA SER A 275 -4.14 24.69 -6.40
C SER A 275 -2.67 24.48 -6.09
N LEU A 276 -2.15 23.26 -6.19
CA LEU A 276 -0.73 22.97 -5.96
C LEU A 276 0.15 23.48 -7.12
N LEU A 277 -0.30 23.32 -8.36
CA LEU A 277 0.43 23.83 -9.53
C LEU A 277 0.64 25.34 -9.49
N ALA A 278 -0.27 26.10 -8.89
CA ALA A 278 -0.16 27.54 -8.74
C ALA A 278 1.04 27.99 -7.89
N HIS A 279 1.61 27.10 -7.07
CA HIS A 279 2.81 27.37 -6.25
C HIS A 279 4.12 27.06 -6.99
N HIS A 280 4.07 26.36 -8.15
CA HIS A 280 5.29 25.98 -8.86
C HIS A 280 6.13 27.20 -9.26
N GLY A 281 7.44 27.18 -8.92
CA GLY A 281 8.40 28.26 -9.20
C GLY A 281 8.26 29.49 -8.30
N ARG A 282 7.49 29.41 -7.20
CA ARG A 282 7.28 30.51 -6.26
C ARG A 282 7.76 30.13 -4.87
N GLU A 283 8.39 31.06 -4.19
CA GLU A 283 8.78 30.94 -2.75
C GLU A 283 9.48 29.62 -2.41
N GLY A 284 10.35 29.14 -3.30
CA GLY A 284 11.08 27.88 -3.09
C GLY A 284 10.27 26.61 -3.33
N VAL A 285 9.04 26.69 -3.88
CA VAL A 285 8.17 25.52 -4.13
C VAL A 285 8.28 25.07 -5.58
N HIS A 286 8.52 23.76 -5.78
CA HIS A 286 8.63 23.14 -7.09
C HIS A 286 7.72 21.92 -7.19
N VAL A 287 6.70 21.98 -8.05
CA VAL A 287 5.75 20.89 -8.30
C VAL A 287 6.09 20.26 -9.66
N TRP A 288 6.63 19.03 -9.63
CA TRP A 288 7.19 18.38 -10.82
C TRP A 288 6.19 17.47 -11.55
N GLY A 289 5.10 17.11 -10.87
CA GLY A 289 4.11 16.19 -11.42
C GLY A 289 4.60 14.74 -11.48
N ARG A 290 4.06 13.96 -12.43
CA ARG A 290 4.43 12.56 -12.63
C ARG A 290 5.84 12.44 -13.19
N VAL A 291 6.59 11.49 -12.63
CA VAL A 291 7.90 11.08 -13.12
C VAL A 291 7.89 9.58 -13.41
N ASP A 292 8.76 9.12 -14.30
CA ASP A 292 8.86 7.70 -14.65
C ASP A 292 9.58 6.89 -13.57
N ASP A 293 10.58 7.51 -12.93
CA ASP A 293 11.35 6.94 -11.84
C ASP A 293 11.51 7.97 -10.71
N ILE A 294 11.14 7.56 -9.49
CA ILE A 294 11.22 8.41 -8.31
C ILE A 294 12.62 8.43 -7.66
N ARG A 295 13.45 7.40 -7.93
CA ARG A 295 14.76 7.25 -7.29
C ARG A 295 15.71 8.41 -7.55
N PRO A 296 15.84 8.97 -8.77
CA PRO A 296 16.63 10.16 -9.02
C PRO A 296 16.24 11.36 -8.14
N TRP A 297 14.95 11.52 -7.86
CA TRP A 297 14.42 12.60 -7.02
C TRP A 297 14.73 12.38 -5.55
N LEU A 298 14.59 11.14 -5.07
CA LEU A 298 14.97 10.76 -3.71
C LEU A 298 16.48 10.93 -3.50
N ALA A 299 17.30 10.57 -4.51
CA ALA A 299 18.75 10.73 -4.47
C ALA A 299 19.22 12.19 -4.53
N ALA A 300 18.44 13.11 -5.13
CA ALA A 300 18.75 14.53 -5.21
C ALA A 300 18.27 15.33 -3.99
N ALA A 301 17.39 14.77 -3.17
CA ALA A 301 16.85 15.41 -1.99
C ALA A 301 17.83 15.36 -0.81
N ASP A 302 17.71 16.34 0.10
CA ASP A 302 18.47 16.38 1.34
C ASP A 302 17.66 15.81 2.51
N ILE A 303 16.33 16.00 2.52
CA ILE A 303 15.40 15.52 3.55
C ILE A 303 14.06 15.16 2.91
N ALA A 304 13.48 14.01 3.27
CA ALA A 304 12.08 13.72 2.99
C ALA A 304 11.20 14.33 4.09
N LEU A 305 10.25 15.19 3.71
CA LEU A 305 9.30 15.83 4.62
C LEU A 305 7.90 15.24 4.42
N VAL A 306 7.35 14.54 5.44
CA VAL A 306 6.08 13.85 5.34
C VAL A 306 5.10 14.28 6.45
N PRO A 307 4.49 15.48 6.36
CA PRO A 307 3.70 16.08 7.42
C PRO A 307 2.20 15.71 7.34
N LEU A 308 1.87 14.41 7.16
CA LEU A 308 0.50 13.91 7.08
C LEU A 308 -0.21 14.06 8.42
N GLU A 309 -1.34 14.75 8.48
CA GLU A 309 -2.17 14.82 9.69
C GLU A 309 -2.95 13.52 9.91
N ILE A 310 -3.45 12.94 8.82
CA ILE A 310 -4.18 11.68 8.84
C ILE A 310 -3.52 10.72 7.86
N ALA A 311 -3.01 9.62 8.37
CA ALA A 311 -2.53 8.51 7.55
C ALA A 311 -3.26 7.22 7.97
N ARG A 312 -3.54 6.37 6.99
CA ARG A 312 -4.03 5.01 7.20
C ARG A 312 -3.03 4.04 6.62
N GLY A 313 -2.66 3.04 7.42
CA GLY A 313 -1.66 2.05 7.04
C GLY A 313 -0.24 2.63 6.89
N VAL A 314 0.67 1.76 6.55
CA VAL A 314 2.09 2.07 6.35
C VAL A 314 2.27 3.02 5.15
N GLN A 315 3.03 4.08 5.34
CA GLN A 315 3.31 5.06 4.29
C GLN A 315 4.51 4.61 3.45
N ASN A 316 4.27 4.06 2.27
CA ASN A 316 5.33 3.58 1.37
C ASN A 316 6.39 4.67 1.08
N LYS A 317 5.98 5.93 0.91
CA LYS A 317 6.90 7.05 0.69
C LYS A 317 7.96 7.23 1.79
N VAL A 318 7.61 6.88 3.04
CA VAL A 318 8.55 6.88 4.18
C VAL A 318 9.52 5.72 4.02
N LEU A 319 9.04 4.52 3.73
CA LEU A 319 9.89 3.35 3.50
C LEU A 319 10.80 3.53 2.28
N GLU A 320 10.30 4.13 1.20
CA GLU A 320 11.05 4.45 -0.01
C GLU A 320 12.20 5.43 0.27
N ALA A 321 11.92 6.51 1.03
CA ALA A 321 12.93 7.47 1.45
C ALA A 321 13.99 6.82 2.36
N MET A 322 13.56 6.04 3.36
CA MET A 322 14.47 5.29 4.24
C MET A 322 15.31 4.28 3.45
N ALA A 323 14.74 3.56 2.49
CA ALA A 323 15.46 2.62 1.62
C ALA A 323 16.55 3.33 0.79
N MET A 324 16.30 4.55 0.35
CA MET A 324 17.26 5.40 -0.36
C MET A 324 18.26 6.11 0.56
N ALA A 325 18.33 5.72 1.84
CA ALA A 325 19.17 6.36 2.86
C ALA A 325 18.94 7.88 3.00
N LEU A 326 17.75 8.36 2.63
CA LEU A 326 17.35 9.75 2.76
C LEU A 326 16.81 9.98 4.19
N PRO A 327 17.31 10.94 4.97
CA PRO A 327 16.75 11.25 6.29
C PRO A 327 15.30 11.73 6.15
N VAL A 328 14.44 11.29 7.08
CA VAL A 328 13.00 11.56 7.03
C VAL A 328 12.57 12.36 8.25
N VAL A 329 11.86 13.46 8.02
CA VAL A 329 11.13 14.22 9.02
C VAL A 329 9.63 14.02 8.75
N LEU A 330 8.90 13.56 9.77
CA LEU A 330 7.51 13.18 9.57
C LEU A 330 6.64 13.45 10.80
N SER A 331 5.34 13.54 10.57
CA SER A 331 4.33 13.64 11.64
C SER A 331 4.05 12.26 12.26
N PRO A 332 3.48 12.18 13.49
CA PRO A 332 3.06 10.92 14.10
C PRO A 332 2.12 10.10 13.21
N GLY A 333 1.21 10.75 12.47
CA GLY A 333 0.33 10.10 11.53
C GLY A 333 1.10 9.36 10.43
N ALA A 334 2.16 9.96 9.89
CA ALA A 334 2.98 9.36 8.85
C ALA A 334 3.85 8.20 9.35
N ALA A 335 4.19 8.17 10.64
CA ALA A 335 4.95 7.10 11.28
C ALA A 335 4.11 5.86 11.62
N THR A 336 2.78 5.98 11.54
CA THR A 336 1.86 4.89 11.93
C THR A 336 2.13 3.60 11.16
N GLY A 337 2.32 2.50 11.90
CA GLY A 337 2.56 1.16 11.35
C GLY A 337 3.99 0.90 10.90
N ILE A 338 4.93 1.83 11.13
CA ILE A 338 6.36 1.65 10.89
C ILE A 338 7.02 1.42 12.26
N GLU A 339 7.55 0.23 12.50
CA GLU A 339 8.14 -0.18 13.79
C GLU A 339 9.62 0.28 13.94
N ALA A 340 9.99 1.34 13.26
CA ALA A 340 11.29 1.99 13.38
C ALA A 340 11.27 3.04 14.49
N ALA A 341 12.44 3.30 15.12
CA ALA A 341 12.53 4.17 16.28
C ALA A 341 12.71 5.64 15.90
N ASP A 342 11.93 6.51 16.53
CA ASP A 342 12.09 7.96 16.47
C ASP A 342 13.47 8.41 16.99
N GLY A 343 14.01 9.46 16.41
CA GLY A 343 15.34 10.02 16.73
C GLY A 343 16.51 9.17 16.22
N ARG A 344 16.26 7.93 15.77
CA ARG A 344 17.27 7.00 15.25
C ARG A 344 17.14 6.73 13.76
N HIS A 345 15.95 6.36 13.29
CA HIS A 345 15.70 5.98 11.91
C HIS A 345 14.98 7.08 11.11
N PHE A 346 14.27 7.93 11.81
CA PHE A 346 13.60 9.13 11.31
C PHE A 346 13.40 10.12 12.47
N SER A 347 12.91 11.32 12.19
CA SER A 347 12.56 12.32 13.21
C SER A 347 11.05 12.57 13.18
N VAL A 348 10.35 12.26 14.28
CA VAL A 348 8.91 12.50 14.43
C VAL A 348 8.68 13.83 15.14
N ALA A 349 7.80 14.67 14.56
CA ALA A 349 7.40 15.93 15.17
C ALA A 349 5.92 16.20 14.94
N GLU A 350 5.23 16.74 15.95
CA GLU A 350 3.76 16.88 15.94
C GLU A 350 3.32 18.24 15.38
N SER A 351 3.96 19.34 15.83
CA SER A 351 3.60 20.70 15.38
C SER A 351 4.39 21.13 14.13
N ASP A 352 3.90 22.17 13.46
CA ASP A 352 4.56 22.74 12.28
C ASP A 352 5.95 23.33 12.64
N GLU A 353 6.05 23.94 13.81
CA GLU A 353 7.30 24.48 14.37
C GLU A 353 8.30 23.36 14.66
N ALA A 354 7.85 22.29 15.31
CA ALA A 354 8.72 21.15 15.63
C ALA A 354 9.18 20.41 14.37
N LEU A 355 8.34 20.33 13.32
CA LEU A 355 8.73 19.81 12.01
C LEU A 355 9.78 20.69 11.34
N ALA A 356 9.61 22.02 11.39
CA ALA A 356 10.59 22.97 10.88
C ALA A 356 11.92 22.89 11.64
N ASP A 357 11.89 22.83 12.98
CA ASP A 357 13.08 22.67 13.83
C ASP A 357 13.83 21.37 13.52
N ALA A 358 13.11 20.25 13.33
CA ALA A 358 13.70 18.98 12.94
C ALA A 358 14.38 19.03 11.55
N VAL A 359 13.76 19.71 10.59
CA VAL A 359 14.36 19.97 9.28
C VAL A 359 15.64 20.79 9.41
N LEU A 360 15.60 21.90 10.17
CA LEU A 360 16.76 22.77 10.37
C LEU A 360 17.90 22.04 11.09
N ALA A 361 17.60 21.24 12.12
CA ALA A 361 18.60 20.45 12.84
C ALA A 361 19.34 19.44 11.97
N LEU A 362 18.69 18.86 10.96
CA LEU A 362 19.30 17.96 9.99
C LEU A 362 20.02 18.71 8.87
N SER A 363 19.56 19.92 8.52
CA SER A 363 20.18 20.78 7.52
C SER A 363 21.48 21.41 8.02
N ASP A 364 21.53 21.80 9.29
CA ASP A 364 22.70 22.39 9.94
C ASP A 364 23.80 21.36 10.22
N ASP A 365 23.42 20.07 10.38
CA ASP A 365 24.35 18.95 10.50
C ASP A 365 24.06 17.86 9.46
N PRO A 366 24.56 18.03 8.22
CA PRO A 366 24.42 17.03 7.16
C PRO A 366 25.03 15.67 7.50
N GLY A 367 26.04 15.65 8.38
CA GLY A 367 26.65 14.42 8.87
C GLY A 367 25.67 13.57 9.68
N ARG A 368 24.92 14.21 10.58
CA ARG A 368 23.83 13.60 11.35
C ARG A 368 22.69 13.12 10.43
N GLY A 369 22.31 13.92 9.44
CA GLY A 369 21.30 13.54 8.45
C GLY A 369 21.71 12.27 7.70
N LYS A 370 22.91 12.22 7.18
CA LYS A 370 23.45 11.03 6.47
C LYS A 370 23.51 9.80 7.38
N ALA A 371 23.95 9.95 8.62
CA ALA A 371 24.01 8.85 9.59
C ALA A 371 22.60 8.30 9.87
N MET A 372 21.61 9.17 10.09
CA MET A 372 20.22 8.78 10.27
C MET A 372 19.69 8.01 9.04
N GLY A 373 19.91 8.54 7.84
CA GLY A 373 19.48 7.88 6.59
C GLY A 373 20.12 6.51 6.43
N GLN A 374 21.42 6.36 6.73
CA GLN A 374 22.10 5.06 6.66
C GLN A 374 21.52 4.04 7.63
N VAL A 375 21.31 4.43 8.90
CA VAL A 375 20.71 3.55 9.90
C VAL A 375 19.27 3.20 9.55
N ALA A 376 18.52 4.14 8.94
CA ALA A 376 17.18 3.88 8.42
C ALA A 376 17.21 2.83 7.30
N ARG A 377 18.15 2.93 6.35
CA ARG A 377 18.32 1.93 5.28
C ARG A 377 18.67 0.55 5.85
N GLU A 378 19.59 0.48 6.81
CA GLU A 378 19.95 -0.78 7.46
C GLU A 378 18.72 -1.44 8.11
N TRP A 379 17.87 -0.63 8.76
CA TRP A 379 16.62 -1.10 9.32
C TRP A 379 15.66 -1.62 8.24
N ILE A 380 15.52 -0.91 7.11
CA ILE A 380 14.69 -1.36 5.96
C ILE A 380 15.18 -2.72 5.44
N LEU A 381 16.49 -2.86 5.22
CA LEU A 381 17.08 -4.11 4.70
C LEU A 381 16.82 -5.30 5.64
N ALA A 382 16.83 -5.04 6.95
CA ALA A 382 16.63 -6.09 7.96
C ALA A 382 15.15 -6.42 8.23
N HIS A 383 14.22 -5.44 8.13
CA HIS A 383 12.87 -5.60 8.69
C HIS A 383 11.73 -5.28 7.71
N ALA A 384 11.96 -4.49 6.67
CA ALA A 384 10.89 -3.98 5.81
C ALA A 384 11.02 -4.39 4.34
N GLY A 385 11.97 -5.23 3.97
CA GLY A 385 12.03 -5.84 2.64
C GLY A 385 10.88 -6.82 2.43
N TRP A 386 10.54 -7.12 1.17
CA TRP A 386 9.48 -8.08 0.85
C TRP A 386 9.74 -9.47 1.41
N ASP A 387 10.99 -9.91 1.47
CA ASP A 387 11.35 -11.20 2.05
C ASP A 387 11.02 -11.25 3.54
N ALA A 388 11.31 -10.18 4.28
CA ALA A 388 10.95 -10.03 5.68
C ALA A 388 9.43 -9.91 5.89
N ALA A 389 8.76 -9.09 5.07
CA ALA A 389 7.31 -8.88 5.15
C ALA A 389 6.51 -10.17 4.86
N LEU A 390 7.03 -11.06 4.01
CA LEU A 390 6.41 -12.31 3.62
C LEU A 390 7.01 -13.54 4.32
N ALA A 391 7.91 -13.36 5.30
CA ALA A 391 8.60 -14.46 6.00
C ALA A 391 7.63 -15.46 6.66
N ASP A 392 6.47 -14.98 7.15
CA ASP A 392 5.43 -15.81 7.76
C ASP A 392 4.50 -16.49 6.71
N LEU A 393 4.61 -16.18 5.43
CA LEU A 393 3.74 -16.74 4.39
C LEU A 393 3.75 -18.27 4.36
N PRO A 394 4.91 -18.98 4.44
CA PRO A 394 4.94 -20.44 4.52
C PRO A 394 4.15 -20.99 5.72
N ARG A 395 4.21 -20.33 6.87
CA ARG A 395 3.45 -20.70 8.07
C ARG A 395 1.93 -20.53 7.84
N PHE A 396 1.50 -19.44 7.22
CA PHE A 396 0.09 -19.24 6.86
C PHE A 396 -0.41 -20.29 5.87
N LEU A 397 0.46 -20.75 4.98
CA LEU A 397 0.18 -21.86 4.05
C LEU A 397 0.21 -23.25 4.72
N GLY A 398 0.55 -23.33 6.02
CA GLY A 398 0.65 -24.61 6.76
C GLY A 398 1.89 -25.44 6.41
N LEU A 399 2.94 -24.84 5.87
CA LEU A 399 4.19 -25.49 5.51
C LEU A 399 5.21 -25.54 6.66
N GLN A 400 4.97 -24.79 7.72
CA GLN A 400 5.76 -24.74 8.94
C GLN A 400 4.87 -24.99 10.15
N ASP A 401 5.44 -25.47 11.25
CA ASP A 401 4.69 -25.72 12.49
C ASP A 401 4.11 -24.39 13.02
N GLU A 402 2.80 -24.34 13.24
CA GLU A 402 2.07 -23.15 13.73
C GLU A 402 2.52 -22.74 15.16
N ARG A 403 3.28 -23.58 15.86
CA ARG A 403 3.80 -23.33 17.22
C ARG A 403 5.14 -22.60 17.25
N ALA A 404 5.80 -22.41 16.12
CA ALA A 404 7.02 -21.60 16.07
C ALA A 404 6.65 -20.10 16.26
N PRO A 405 7.34 -19.35 17.15
CA PRO A 405 7.10 -17.91 17.29
C PRO A 405 7.34 -17.23 15.94
N SER A 406 6.50 -16.26 15.59
CA SER A 406 6.72 -15.47 14.37
C SER A 406 7.99 -14.66 14.51
N LEU A 407 8.75 -14.48 13.42
CA LEU A 407 9.91 -13.59 13.41
C LEU A 407 9.52 -12.12 13.75
N THR A 408 8.24 -11.78 13.59
CA THR A 408 7.66 -10.49 13.94
C THR A 408 7.30 -10.35 15.43
N ASP A 409 7.23 -11.44 16.20
CA ASP A 409 6.96 -11.42 17.64
C ASP A 409 8.23 -11.26 18.48
N ALA A 410 9.41 -11.30 17.84
CA ALA A 410 10.73 -11.27 18.49
C ALA A 410 11.47 -9.93 18.37
N ALA A 411 10.81 -8.86 17.83
CA ALA A 411 11.41 -7.54 17.66
C ALA A 411 10.74 -6.48 18.54
#